data_ccb9a4b54fc348c12a59ed1771197a0c
#
_entry.id   ccb9a4b54fc348c12a59ed1771197a0c
#
_cell.length_a   1.000
_cell.length_b   1.000
_cell.length_c   1.000
_cell.angle_alpha   90.00
_cell.angle_beta   90.00
_cell.angle_gamma   90.00
#
_symmetry.space_group_name_H-M   'P 1'
#
loop_
_entity.id
_entity.type
_entity.pdbx_description
1 polymer ?
#
loop_
_entity_poly.entity_id
_entity_poly.type
_entity_poly.pdbx_seq_one_letter_code
_entity_poly.pdbx_strand_id
1 'polypeptide(L)'
;VLFTKHARDEMEAEEFGEILENEVYDAILNGKIIKAYPEDEPYPSCLIYGRTPINRPLHIVCAYASEPDLAIIITAYQPDPKQWINFERRKL
;
A
#
# COMPACT_ATOMS: atom_id res chain seq x y z
N VAL A 1 7.76 11.63 -1.33
CA VAL A 1 6.58 10.77 -1.27
C VAL A 1 5.35 11.57 -0.87
N LEU A 2 4.30 11.43 -1.63
CA LEU A 2 3.03 12.12 -1.39
C LEU A 2 1.96 11.11 -0.99
N PHE A 3 1.21 11.40 0.07
CA PHE A 3 0.04 10.62 0.46
C PHE A 3 -1.20 11.35 -0.04
N THR A 4 -2.08 10.67 -0.76
CA THR A 4 -3.36 11.28 -1.16
C THR A 4 -4.28 11.44 0.04
N LYS A 5 -5.28 12.32 -0.08
CA LYS A 5 -6.29 12.46 0.97
C LYS A 5 -7.01 11.13 1.22
N HIS A 6 -7.33 10.39 0.15
CA HIS A 6 -7.96 9.07 0.26
C HIS A 6 -7.10 8.12 1.09
N ALA A 7 -5.79 8.07 0.82
CA ALA A 7 -4.88 7.21 1.57
C ALA A 7 -4.84 7.61 3.06
N ARG A 8 -4.74 8.91 3.36
CA ARG A 8 -4.71 9.39 4.74
C ARG A 8 -5.99 9.05 5.49
N ASP A 9 -7.15 9.27 4.85
CA ASP A 9 -8.44 8.98 5.47
C ASP A 9 -8.60 7.48 5.72
N GLU A 10 -8.20 6.65 4.77
CA GLU A 10 -8.26 5.20 4.90
C GLU A 10 -7.34 4.69 6.00
N MET A 11 -6.13 5.22 6.08
CA MET A 11 -5.15 4.84 7.12
C MET A 11 -5.66 5.19 8.50
N GLU A 12 -6.28 6.36 8.66
CA GLU A 12 -6.82 6.81 9.93
C GLU A 12 -8.00 5.95 10.37
N ALA A 13 -8.84 5.52 9.42
CA ALA A 13 -10.06 4.77 9.69
C ALA A 13 -9.88 3.24 9.66
N GLU A 14 -8.64 2.74 9.52
CA GLU A 14 -8.39 1.30 9.38
C GLU A 14 -8.94 0.51 10.56
N GLU A 15 -9.80 -0.49 10.28
CA GLU A 15 -10.46 -1.27 11.33
C GLU A 15 -9.52 -2.09 12.22
N PHE A 16 -8.35 -2.47 11.70
CA PHE A 16 -7.33 -3.21 12.45
C PHE A 16 -6.37 -2.28 13.20
N GLY A 17 -6.68 -1.00 13.28
CA GLY A 17 -5.89 0.01 13.95
C GLY A 17 -5.27 1.00 12.98
N GLU A 18 -5.23 2.27 13.37
CA GLU A 18 -4.68 3.34 12.55
C GLU A 18 -3.31 2.98 11.98
N ILE A 19 -3.10 3.30 10.71
CA ILE A 19 -1.81 3.13 10.04
C ILE A 19 -1.10 4.47 10.00
N LEU A 20 0.14 4.51 10.48
CA LEU A 20 0.94 5.72 10.47
C LEU A 20 1.84 5.76 9.23
N GLU A 21 2.24 6.96 8.80
CA GLU A 21 3.07 7.11 7.61
C GLU A 21 4.39 6.35 7.71
N ASN A 22 5.02 6.36 8.89
CA ASN A 22 6.26 5.62 9.08
C ASN A 22 6.08 4.10 8.94
N GLU A 23 4.90 3.57 9.27
CA GLU A 23 4.60 2.16 9.06
C GLU A 23 4.55 1.83 7.56
N VAL A 24 4.00 2.74 6.75
CA VAL A 24 3.97 2.57 5.30
C VAL A 24 5.39 2.55 4.73
N TYR A 25 6.25 3.47 5.17
CA TYR A 25 7.64 3.50 4.72
C TYR A 25 8.36 2.20 5.05
N ASP A 26 8.21 1.71 6.29
CA ASP A 26 8.85 0.46 6.72
C ASP A 26 8.37 -0.72 5.87
N ALA A 27 7.07 -0.79 5.61
CA ALA A 27 6.50 -1.88 4.82
C ALA A 27 6.99 -1.84 3.37
N ILE A 28 7.13 -0.66 2.79
CA ILE A 28 7.67 -0.51 1.43
C ILE A 28 9.11 -0.98 1.36
N LEU A 29 9.94 -0.62 2.33
CA LEU A 29 11.37 -0.95 2.33
C LEU A 29 11.64 -2.46 2.30
N ASN A 30 10.80 -3.26 2.97
CA ASN A 30 10.96 -4.71 2.98
C ASN A 30 9.90 -5.42 2.14
N GLY A 31 9.10 -4.66 1.41
CA GLY A 31 7.96 -5.19 0.67
C GLY A 31 8.32 -5.72 -0.70
N LYS A 32 7.32 -6.34 -1.31
CA LYS A 32 7.42 -6.82 -2.68
C LYS A 32 6.16 -6.42 -3.46
N ILE A 33 6.34 -6.21 -4.76
CA ILE A 33 5.21 -5.93 -5.64
C ILE A 33 4.50 -7.26 -5.92
N ILE A 34 3.22 -7.32 -5.58
CA ILE A 34 2.41 -8.52 -5.83
C ILE A 34 1.44 -8.34 -7.00
N LYS A 35 1.23 -7.12 -7.46
CA LYS A 35 0.43 -6.84 -8.64
C LYS A 35 0.83 -5.50 -9.24
N ALA A 36 0.86 -5.43 -10.57
CA ALA A 36 1.16 -4.20 -11.29
C ALA A 36 -0.04 -3.74 -12.08
N TYR A 37 -0.21 -2.41 -12.15
CA TYR A 37 -1.28 -1.76 -12.90
C TYR A 37 -0.64 -0.75 -13.86
N PRO A 38 0.02 -1.26 -14.94
CA PRO A 38 0.81 -0.39 -15.83
C PRO A 38 -0.02 0.61 -16.62
N GLU A 39 -1.32 0.38 -16.75
CA GLU A 39 -2.20 1.26 -17.51
C GLU A 39 -2.99 2.23 -16.64
N ASP A 40 -2.72 2.29 -15.33
CA ASP A 40 -3.38 3.25 -14.46
C ASP A 40 -3.05 4.68 -14.86
N GLU A 41 -4.04 5.53 -14.71
CA GLU A 41 -3.95 6.95 -15.03
C GLU A 41 -4.05 7.77 -13.74
N PRO A 42 -3.34 8.90 -13.63
CA PRO A 42 -2.43 9.48 -14.63
C PRO A 42 -1.05 8.82 -14.67
N TYR A 43 -0.73 7.91 -13.75
CA TYR A 43 0.57 7.24 -13.67
C TYR A 43 0.39 5.76 -13.41
N PRO A 44 1.31 4.93 -13.91
CA PRO A 44 1.27 3.51 -13.56
C PRO A 44 1.42 3.32 -12.05
N SER A 45 0.80 2.27 -11.54
CA SER A 45 0.84 1.97 -10.12
C SER A 45 1.11 0.48 -9.88
N CYS A 46 1.34 0.14 -8.62
CA CYS A 46 1.51 -1.25 -8.21
C CYS A 46 0.97 -1.45 -6.80
N LEU A 47 0.67 -2.70 -6.49
CA LEU A 47 0.29 -3.12 -5.14
C LEU A 47 1.51 -3.75 -4.48
N ILE A 48 1.92 -3.18 -3.36
CA ILE A 48 3.07 -3.63 -2.57
C ILE A 48 2.54 -4.32 -1.32
N TYR A 49 3.09 -5.51 -1.02
CA TYR A 49 2.86 -6.19 0.24
C TYR A 49 4.15 -6.14 1.06
N GLY A 50 4.08 -5.59 2.25
CA GLY A 50 5.19 -5.53 3.18
C GLY A 50 4.72 -5.63 4.62
N ARG A 51 5.67 -5.67 5.55
CA ARG A 51 5.37 -5.76 6.96
C ARG A 51 6.07 -4.66 7.74
N THR A 52 5.42 -4.22 8.81
CA THR A 52 6.02 -3.27 9.75
C THR A 52 7.00 -4.01 10.67
N PRO A 53 7.83 -3.29 11.45
CA PRO A 53 8.75 -3.93 12.40
C PRO A 53 8.07 -4.83 13.43
N ILE A 54 6.79 -4.58 13.74
CA ILE A 54 6.02 -5.43 14.64
C ILE A 54 5.27 -6.54 13.88
N ASN A 55 5.69 -6.79 12.64
CA ASN A 55 5.14 -7.86 11.79
C ASN A 55 3.68 -7.65 11.36
N ARG A 56 3.22 -6.41 11.32
CA ARG A 56 1.90 -6.07 10.83
C ARG A 56 1.90 -6.07 9.31
N PRO A 57 1.02 -6.85 8.64
CA PRO A 57 0.98 -6.87 7.18
C PRO A 57 0.29 -5.61 6.65
N LEU A 58 0.84 -4.99 5.61
CA LEU A 58 0.23 -3.85 4.95
C LEU A 58 0.22 -4.08 3.43
N HIS A 59 -0.86 -3.64 2.80
CA HIS A 59 -0.97 -3.50 1.36
C HIS A 59 -0.96 -2.02 1.02
N ILE A 60 -0.15 -1.66 0.03
CA ILE A 60 0.05 -0.26 -0.35
C ILE A 60 -0.04 -0.15 -1.87
N VAL A 61 -0.96 0.67 -2.35
CA VAL A 61 -1.01 1.01 -3.78
C VAL A 61 -0.20 2.28 -3.98
N CYS A 62 0.87 2.16 -4.76
CA CYS A 62 1.80 3.23 -5.00
C CYS A 62 1.90 3.53 -6.50
N ALA A 63 1.68 4.78 -6.87
CA ALA A 63 1.91 5.26 -8.24
C ALA A 63 3.26 5.96 -8.30
N TYR A 64 3.87 5.98 -9.48
CA TYR A 64 5.14 6.65 -9.67
C TYR A 64 5.09 7.58 -10.86
N ALA A 65 5.38 8.85 -10.62
CA ALA A 65 5.55 9.87 -11.65
C ALA A 65 7.04 10.07 -11.86
N SER A 66 7.56 9.69 -13.04
CA SER A 66 9.00 9.84 -13.35
C SER A 66 9.43 11.30 -13.42
N GLU A 67 8.52 12.18 -13.76
CA GLU A 67 8.70 13.62 -13.68
C GLU A 67 7.57 14.21 -12.84
N PRO A 68 7.85 14.74 -11.66
CA PRO A 68 9.16 15.12 -11.10
C PRO A 68 9.86 14.07 -10.21
N ASP A 69 9.74 12.80 -10.46
CA ASP A 69 10.33 11.73 -9.64
C ASP A 69 9.62 11.65 -8.28
N LEU A 70 8.36 11.31 -8.33
CA LEU A 70 7.49 11.33 -7.16
C LEU A 70 6.74 10.01 -6.99
N ALA A 71 6.86 9.41 -5.82
CA ALA A 71 6.03 8.27 -5.42
C ALA A 71 4.78 8.80 -4.72
N ILE A 72 3.61 8.28 -5.12
CA ILE A 72 2.32 8.72 -4.62
C ILE A 72 1.61 7.53 -3.99
N ILE A 73 1.33 7.61 -2.70
CA ILE A 73 0.58 6.58 -1.98
C ILE A 73 -0.90 6.84 -2.18
N ILE A 74 -1.55 5.97 -2.94
CA ILE A 74 -2.97 6.12 -3.31
C ILE A 74 -3.86 5.44 -2.29
N THR A 75 -3.41 4.29 -1.76
CA THR A 75 -4.19 3.45 -0.86
C THR A 75 -3.22 2.72 0.07
N ALA A 76 -3.59 2.60 1.34
CA ALA A 76 -2.85 1.78 2.29
C ALA A 76 -3.85 1.19 3.27
N TYR A 77 -3.78 -0.14 3.48
CA TYR A 77 -4.67 -0.84 4.38
C TYR A 77 -4.01 -2.10 4.90
N GLN A 78 -4.54 -2.63 5.99
CA GLN A 78 -4.14 -3.93 6.49
C GLN A 78 -5.02 -5.00 5.83
N PRO A 79 -4.44 -5.95 5.08
CA PRO A 79 -5.24 -6.97 4.39
C PRO A 79 -5.92 -7.91 5.39
N ASP A 80 -7.19 -8.23 5.12
CA ASP A 80 -7.97 -9.15 5.92
C ASP A 80 -7.63 -10.59 5.53
N PRO A 81 -7.16 -11.43 6.46
CA PRO A 81 -6.82 -12.82 6.15
C PRO A 81 -8.02 -13.63 5.66
N LYS A 82 -9.23 -13.16 5.90
CA LYS A 82 -10.44 -13.80 5.37
C LYS A 82 -10.58 -13.60 3.86
N GLN A 83 -9.94 -12.58 3.30
CA GLN A 83 -10.04 -12.24 1.89
C GLN A 83 -8.77 -12.51 1.09
N TRP A 84 -7.65 -12.79 1.77
CA TRP A 84 -6.35 -12.96 1.14
C TRP A 84 -5.69 -14.26 1.57
N ILE A 85 -5.05 -14.95 0.62
CA ILE A 85 -4.23 -16.14 0.88
C ILE A 85 -2.80 -15.67 1.08
N ASN A 86 -2.25 -15.86 2.29
CA ASN A 86 -0.90 -15.42 2.67
C ASN A 86 -0.68 -13.92 2.39
N PHE A 87 -1.77 -13.13 2.39
CA PHE A 87 -1.76 -11.69 2.08
C PHE A 87 -1.24 -11.35 0.69
N GLU A 88 -1.06 -12.31 -0.19
CA GLU A 88 -0.48 -12.09 -1.53
C GLU A 88 -1.47 -12.34 -2.65
N ARG A 89 -2.48 -13.18 -2.42
CA ARG A 89 -3.43 -13.57 -3.46
C ARG A 89 -4.86 -13.47 -2.93
N ARG A 90 -5.71 -12.82 -3.71
CA ARG A 90 -7.11 -12.66 -3.34
C ARG A 90 -7.82 -14.00 -3.36
N LYS A 91 -8.63 -14.27 -2.34
CA LYS A 91 -9.52 -15.44 -2.33
C LYS A 91 -10.65 -15.21 -3.33
N LEU A 92 -11.04 -16.29 -4.00
CA LEU A 92 -12.14 -16.26 -4.97
C LEU A 92 -13.51 -16.28 -4.28
#